data_5d3c8d52b01f59c4537e155c71c0c4b1
#
_entry.id   5d3c8d52b01f59c4537e155c71c0c4b1
#
_cell.length_a   1.000
_cell.length_b   1.000
_cell.length_c   1.000
_cell.angle_alpha   90.00
_cell.angle_beta   90.00
_cell.angle_gamma   90.00
#
_symmetry.space_group_name_H-M   'P 1'
#
loop_
_entity.id
_entity.type
_entity.pdbx_description
1 polymer ?
#
loop_
_entity_poly.entity_id
_entity_poly.type
_entity_poly.pdbx_seq_one_letter_code
_entity_poly.pdbx_strand_id
1 'polypeptide(L)'
;MQNEQLLQKINSPADLKMLTLDEMKLLAGEIRQLIIDVVSKNGGHLAPNLGVVELTLALHKVFTTPKDKIIWDVGHQSYIHKILTGRKDQFPTLRQYKGLSGFPKRKESEHDAFGTGHSSTSISAALGMAVARDLKGEDNNVIAVIGDGSMTGGMSFEALNNAGDLHKKMIVILNDNEMSISKNVGAMSQYLCDLRTGETYNKIKHDVEGWLKSLDFGTDVLNAIERVKGSVKYLMVPSSVFEELGFKYLGPIDGHDLNKLLEVLEAAKHVD
;
A
#
# COMPACT_ATOMS: atom_id res chain seq x y z
N MET A 1 4.82 -18.34 32.21
CA MET A 1 3.62 -17.92 31.47
C MET A 1 4.02 -17.91 30.00
N GLN A 2 3.50 -18.85 29.20
CA GLN A 2 3.70 -18.81 27.74
C GLN A 2 3.06 -17.50 27.26
N ASN A 3 3.86 -16.61 26.65
CA ASN A 3 3.32 -15.44 25.99
C ASN A 3 2.40 -15.95 24.88
N GLU A 4 1.10 -15.80 25.09
CA GLU A 4 0.11 -16.10 24.06
C GLU A 4 0.44 -15.24 22.84
N GLN A 5 0.66 -15.89 21.70
CA GLN A 5 1.07 -15.18 20.46
C GLN A 5 0.01 -14.13 20.13
N LEU A 6 0.46 -12.91 19.87
CA LEU A 6 -0.42 -11.77 19.58
C LEU A 6 -1.29 -12.04 18.33
N LEU A 7 -0.73 -12.73 17.35
CA LEU A 7 -1.43 -13.14 16.13
C LEU A 7 -2.69 -13.97 16.42
N GLN A 8 -2.71 -14.77 17.49
CA GLN A 8 -3.90 -15.55 17.84
C GLN A 8 -5.11 -14.68 18.20
N LYS A 9 -4.87 -13.47 18.70
CA LYS A 9 -5.90 -12.50 19.08
C LYS A 9 -6.46 -11.72 17.88
N ILE A 10 -5.78 -11.77 16.73
CA ILE A 10 -6.20 -11.05 15.52
C ILE A 10 -7.11 -11.94 14.68
N ASN A 11 -8.39 -11.63 14.62
CA ASN A 11 -9.39 -12.34 13.85
C ASN A 11 -9.98 -11.49 12.72
N SER A 12 -9.82 -10.17 12.82
CA SER A 12 -10.32 -9.20 11.84
C SER A 12 -9.41 -7.97 11.77
N PRO A 13 -9.50 -7.15 10.73
CA PRO A 13 -8.78 -5.88 10.67
C PRO A 13 -9.15 -4.92 11.81
N ALA A 14 -10.33 -5.06 12.41
CA ALA A 14 -10.75 -4.21 13.53
C ALA A 14 -9.86 -4.41 14.77
N ASP A 15 -9.34 -5.62 14.98
CA ASP A 15 -8.50 -5.93 16.13
C ASP A 15 -7.17 -5.17 16.07
N LEU A 16 -6.67 -4.86 14.84
CA LEU A 16 -5.46 -4.06 14.65
C LEU A 16 -5.62 -2.62 15.13
N LYS A 17 -6.83 -2.07 15.09
CA LYS A 17 -7.09 -0.68 15.48
C LYS A 17 -6.73 -0.40 16.93
N MET A 18 -6.74 -1.43 17.80
CA MET A 18 -6.44 -1.31 19.23
C MET A 18 -4.95 -1.49 19.55
N LEU A 19 -4.15 -2.03 18.63
CA LEU A 19 -2.74 -2.34 18.90
C LEU A 19 -1.89 -1.08 18.98
N THR A 20 -0.96 -1.08 19.93
CA THR A 20 0.15 -0.10 20.01
C THR A 20 1.17 -0.36 18.89
N LEU A 21 2.06 0.59 18.65
CA LEU A 21 3.13 0.47 17.67
C LEU A 21 4.06 -0.72 17.99
N ASP A 22 4.39 -0.93 19.26
CA ASP A 22 5.28 -2.02 19.68
C ASP A 22 4.60 -3.39 19.54
N GLU A 23 3.31 -3.50 19.84
CA GLU A 23 2.54 -4.70 19.56
C GLU A 23 2.45 -5.00 18.05
N MET A 24 2.30 -3.98 17.21
CA MET A 24 2.31 -4.17 15.75
C MET A 24 3.67 -4.66 15.24
N LYS A 25 4.79 -4.20 15.82
CA LYS A 25 6.14 -4.72 15.50
C LYS A 25 6.29 -6.19 15.90
N LEU A 26 5.78 -6.57 17.06
CA LEU A 26 5.76 -7.99 17.50
C LEU A 26 4.91 -8.83 16.55
N LEU A 27 3.71 -8.36 16.22
CA LEU A 27 2.80 -9.02 15.28
C LEU A 27 3.45 -9.20 13.90
N ALA A 28 4.21 -8.21 13.41
CA ALA A 28 4.95 -8.32 12.16
C ALA A 28 5.94 -9.50 12.18
N GLY A 29 6.63 -9.72 13.30
CA GLY A 29 7.51 -10.87 13.49
C GLY A 29 6.77 -12.21 13.47
N GLU A 30 5.64 -12.31 14.15
CA GLU A 30 4.81 -13.53 14.18
C GLU A 30 4.22 -13.86 12.80
N ILE A 31 3.75 -12.84 12.07
CA ILE A 31 3.25 -13.01 10.69
C ILE A 31 4.36 -13.49 9.76
N ARG A 32 5.57 -12.93 9.84
CA ARG A 32 6.72 -13.38 9.05
C ARG A 32 7.01 -14.85 9.28
N GLN A 33 7.04 -15.27 10.54
CA GLN A 33 7.30 -16.67 10.87
C GLN A 33 6.22 -17.59 10.29
N LEU A 34 4.93 -17.24 10.42
CA LEU A 34 3.82 -18.01 9.84
C LEU A 34 3.95 -18.13 8.32
N ILE A 35 4.30 -17.03 7.63
CA ILE A 35 4.48 -17.04 6.16
C ILE A 35 5.64 -17.96 5.78
N ILE A 36 6.78 -17.87 6.47
CA ILE A 36 7.94 -18.74 6.22
C ILE A 36 7.56 -20.20 6.41
N ASP A 37 6.90 -20.54 7.50
CA ASP A 37 6.52 -21.92 7.84
C ASP A 37 5.55 -22.54 6.83
N VAL A 38 4.59 -21.76 6.32
CA VAL A 38 3.61 -22.24 5.36
C VAL A 38 4.18 -22.28 3.95
N VAL A 39 4.87 -21.22 3.50
CA VAL A 39 5.38 -21.11 2.14
C VAL A 39 6.52 -22.10 1.90
N SER A 40 7.35 -22.39 2.91
CA SER A 40 8.40 -23.40 2.81
C SER A 40 7.86 -24.82 2.53
N LYS A 41 6.64 -25.10 2.96
CA LYS A 41 5.97 -26.41 2.77
C LYS A 41 5.11 -26.46 1.51
N ASN A 42 4.34 -25.42 1.27
CA ASN A 42 3.31 -25.39 0.22
C ASN A 42 3.80 -24.76 -1.08
N GLY A 43 4.94 -24.07 -1.05
CA GLY A 43 5.35 -23.17 -2.12
C GLY A 43 4.56 -21.86 -2.10
N GLY A 44 4.99 -20.90 -2.87
CA GLY A 44 4.35 -19.58 -2.97
C GLY A 44 5.36 -18.44 -3.10
N HIS A 45 4.89 -17.22 -2.91
CA HIS A 45 5.67 -15.99 -3.07
C HIS A 45 6.20 -15.53 -1.70
N LEU A 46 7.42 -15.95 -1.33
CA LEU A 46 7.98 -15.63 -0.03
C LEU A 46 8.45 -14.18 0.06
N ALA A 47 9.46 -13.80 -0.74
CA ALA A 47 10.08 -12.47 -0.67
C ALA A 47 9.10 -11.31 -0.86
N PRO A 48 8.18 -11.33 -1.86
CA PRO A 48 7.21 -10.24 -2.02
C PRO A 48 6.30 -10.04 -0.81
N ASN A 49 5.97 -11.11 -0.08
CA ASN A 49 5.15 -10.99 1.13
C ASN A 49 5.97 -10.50 2.32
N LEU A 50 7.19 -11.00 2.53
CA LEU A 50 8.04 -10.51 3.61
C LEU A 50 8.36 -9.01 3.47
N GLY A 51 8.43 -8.50 2.24
CA GLY A 51 8.68 -7.09 1.95
C GLY A 51 7.51 -6.14 2.22
N VAL A 52 6.29 -6.64 2.44
CA VAL A 52 5.11 -5.79 2.63
C VAL A 52 4.37 -6.05 3.95
N VAL A 53 5.03 -6.63 4.93
CA VAL A 53 4.38 -6.94 6.23
C VAL A 53 3.97 -5.64 6.92
N GLU A 54 4.89 -4.71 7.13
CA GLU A 54 4.62 -3.43 7.78
C GLU A 54 3.65 -2.58 6.96
N LEU A 55 3.81 -2.53 5.65
CA LEU A 55 2.89 -1.83 4.76
C LEU A 55 1.46 -2.36 4.91
N THR A 56 1.27 -3.69 4.92
CA THR A 56 -0.06 -4.28 5.05
C THR A 56 -0.68 -4.04 6.43
N LEU A 57 0.12 -4.13 7.49
CA LEU A 57 -0.30 -3.77 8.85
C LEU A 57 -0.74 -2.32 8.92
N ALA A 58 0.05 -1.39 8.38
CA ALA A 58 -0.26 0.03 8.36
C ALA A 58 -1.53 0.32 7.55
N LEU A 59 -1.70 -0.31 6.39
CA LEU A 59 -2.93 -0.21 5.59
C LEU A 59 -4.17 -0.61 6.38
N HIS A 60 -4.14 -1.75 7.06
CA HIS A 60 -5.29 -2.20 7.86
C HIS A 60 -5.44 -1.45 9.19
N LYS A 61 -4.39 -0.80 9.68
CA LYS A 61 -4.47 0.11 10.84
C LYS A 61 -5.15 1.42 10.46
N VAL A 62 -4.83 1.99 9.30
CA VAL A 62 -5.33 3.29 8.83
C VAL A 62 -6.68 3.17 8.15
N PHE A 63 -6.83 2.28 7.18
CA PHE A 63 -8.05 2.10 6.39
C PHE A 63 -8.97 1.02 6.96
N THR A 64 -10.26 1.11 6.65
CA THR A 64 -11.29 0.21 7.21
C THR A 64 -11.93 -0.62 6.09
N THR A 65 -11.33 -1.79 5.80
CA THR A 65 -11.93 -2.76 4.87
C THR A 65 -13.06 -3.54 5.55
N PRO A 66 -14.13 -3.93 4.85
CA PRO A 66 -14.32 -3.86 3.41
C PRO A 66 -14.92 -2.52 2.89
N LYS A 67 -15.19 -1.52 3.76
CA LYS A 67 -15.67 -0.19 3.34
C LYS A 67 -14.63 0.43 2.40
N ASP A 68 -13.42 0.66 2.88
CA ASP A 68 -12.29 1.08 2.05
C ASP A 68 -11.83 -0.07 1.15
N LYS A 69 -11.40 0.24 -0.08
CA LYS A 69 -11.04 -0.75 -1.10
C LYS A 69 -9.53 -0.78 -1.29
N ILE A 70 -8.91 -1.93 -1.01
CA ILE A 70 -7.50 -2.16 -1.28
C ILE A 70 -7.39 -3.14 -2.45
N ILE A 71 -6.74 -2.71 -3.52
CA ILE A 71 -6.52 -3.48 -4.74
C ILE A 71 -5.04 -3.80 -4.87
N TRP A 72 -4.71 -5.08 -4.83
CA TRP A 72 -3.34 -5.57 -4.94
C TRP A 72 -3.02 -5.86 -6.40
N ASP A 73 -1.99 -5.22 -6.97
CA ASP A 73 -1.53 -5.54 -8.32
C ASP A 73 -0.92 -6.95 -8.35
N VAL A 74 -1.25 -7.76 -9.32
CA VAL A 74 -0.98 -9.20 -9.36
C VAL A 74 -1.61 -9.93 -8.18
N GLY A 75 -1.40 -9.44 -6.95
CA GLY A 75 -1.90 -10.03 -5.71
C GLY A 75 -1.02 -11.12 -5.11
N HIS A 76 0.18 -11.31 -5.63
CA HIS A 76 1.16 -12.28 -5.12
C HIS A 76 1.72 -11.89 -3.73
N GLN A 77 1.61 -10.62 -3.34
CA GLN A 77 2.04 -10.04 -2.06
C GLN A 77 0.88 -9.88 -1.05
N SER A 78 -0.24 -10.59 -1.22
CA SER A 78 -1.46 -10.40 -0.42
C SER A 78 -1.63 -11.41 0.74
N TYR A 79 -0.59 -12.16 1.12
CA TYR A 79 -0.73 -13.19 2.16
C TYR A 79 -1.03 -12.58 3.52
N ILE A 80 -0.38 -11.49 3.87
CA ILE A 80 -0.62 -10.75 5.11
C ILE A 80 -2.07 -10.24 5.16
N HIS A 81 -2.55 -9.69 4.05
CA HIS A 81 -3.93 -9.27 3.90
C HIS A 81 -4.92 -10.42 4.18
N LYS A 82 -4.65 -11.64 3.67
CA LYS A 82 -5.46 -12.82 3.97
C LYS A 82 -5.44 -13.18 5.46
N ILE A 83 -4.26 -13.19 6.06
CA ILE A 83 -4.08 -13.50 7.49
C ILE A 83 -4.89 -12.52 8.34
N LEU A 84 -4.78 -11.22 8.08
CA LEU A 84 -5.43 -10.16 8.86
C LEU A 84 -6.95 -10.05 8.63
N THR A 85 -7.46 -10.62 7.55
CA THR A 85 -8.88 -10.57 7.17
C THR A 85 -9.63 -11.88 7.46
N GLY A 86 -9.28 -12.53 8.57
CA GLY A 86 -10.02 -13.68 9.12
C GLY A 86 -9.68 -15.04 8.50
N ARG A 87 -8.59 -15.13 7.71
CA ARG A 87 -8.20 -16.38 7.03
C ARG A 87 -6.92 -17.01 7.61
N LYS A 88 -6.45 -16.58 8.80
CA LYS A 88 -5.22 -17.09 9.42
C LYS A 88 -5.26 -18.59 9.67
N ASP A 89 -6.42 -19.10 10.17
CA ASP A 89 -6.56 -20.53 10.51
C ASP A 89 -6.60 -21.41 9.27
N GLN A 90 -7.03 -20.85 8.13
CA GLN A 90 -7.00 -21.53 6.83
C GLN A 90 -5.66 -21.34 6.10
N PHE A 91 -4.79 -20.46 6.59
CA PHE A 91 -3.54 -20.12 5.90
C PHE A 91 -2.61 -21.32 5.64
N PRO A 92 -2.55 -22.36 6.50
CA PRO A 92 -1.82 -23.60 6.20
C PRO A 92 -2.29 -24.32 4.92
N THR A 93 -3.48 -24.01 4.39
CA THR A 93 -4.01 -24.59 3.16
C THR A 93 -3.68 -23.75 1.90
N LEU A 94 -2.84 -22.73 2.05
CA LEU A 94 -2.46 -21.82 0.96
C LEU A 94 -1.98 -22.59 -0.26
N ARG A 95 -2.58 -22.30 -1.45
CA ARG A 95 -2.25 -22.94 -2.74
C ARG A 95 -2.51 -24.46 -2.80
N GLN A 96 -3.14 -25.05 -1.80
CA GLN A 96 -3.57 -26.44 -1.82
C GLN A 96 -4.92 -26.59 -2.54
N TYR A 97 -5.20 -27.81 -3.02
CA TYR A 97 -6.50 -28.11 -3.63
C TYR A 97 -7.64 -27.86 -2.64
N LYS A 98 -8.63 -27.09 -3.03
CA LYS A 98 -9.73 -26.60 -2.18
C LYS A 98 -9.30 -25.75 -0.98
N GLY A 99 -8.05 -25.34 -0.89
CA GLY A 99 -7.52 -24.42 0.10
C GLY A 99 -7.55 -22.96 -0.37
N LEU A 100 -6.88 -22.09 0.38
CA LEU A 100 -6.76 -20.68 0.05
C LEU A 100 -6.02 -20.45 -1.26
N SER A 101 -6.54 -19.56 -2.09
CA SER A 101 -5.85 -19.08 -3.30
C SER A 101 -4.57 -18.31 -2.93
N GLY A 102 -3.54 -18.44 -3.78
CA GLY A 102 -2.34 -17.61 -3.70
C GLY A 102 -2.53 -16.15 -4.13
N PHE A 103 -3.75 -15.77 -4.53
CA PHE A 103 -4.13 -14.43 -5.00
C PHE A 103 -5.47 -14.01 -4.36
N PRO A 104 -5.78 -12.70 -4.27
CA PRO A 104 -7.07 -12.23 -3.83
C PRO A 104 -8.22 -12.79 -4.68
N LYS A 105 -9.28 -13.21 -4.02
CA LYS A 105 -10.50 -13.71 -4.68
C LYS A 105 -11.74 -13.20 -3.95
N ARG A 106 -12.58 -12.46 -4.62
CA ARG A 106 -13.86 -11.95 -4.10
C ARG A 106 -14.79 -13.03 -3.52
N LYS A 107 -14.62 -14.29 -3.96
CA LYS A 107 -15.39 -15.43 -3.43
C LYS A 107 -14.84 -15.95 -2.08
N GLU A 108 -13.60 -15.60 -1.72
CA GLU A 108 -13.01 -16.02 -0.45
C GLU A 108 -13.30 -15.05 0.69
N SER A 109 -13.38 -13.76 0.39
CA SER A 109 -13.57 -12.72 1.41
C SER A 109 -14.14 -11.44 0.80
N GLU A 110 -15.02 -10.78 1.56
CA GLU A 110 -15.51 -9.44 1.22
C GLU A 110 -14.41 -8.35 1.25
N HIS A 111 -13.31 -8.62 1.94
CA HIS A 111 -12.13 -7.77 1.97
C HIS A 111 -11.31 -7.81 0.68
N ASP A 112 -11.47 -8.82 -0.16
CA ASP A 112 -10.83 -8.94 -1.46
C ASP A 112 -11.64 -8.11 -2.48
N ALA A 113 -11.40 -6.81 -2.54
CA ALA A 113 -12.16 -5.86 -3.35
C ALA A 113 -12.15 -6.20 -4.86
N PHE A 114 -11.05 -6.79 -5.35
CA PHE A 114 -10.85 -7.17 -6.74
C PHE A 114 -10.12 -8.52 -6.86
N GLY A 115 -10.54 -9.36 -7.79
CA GLY A 115 -9.84 -10.63 -8.11
C GLY A 115 -8.64 -10.34 -8.99
N THR A 116 -7.44 -10.72 -8.56
CA THR A 116 -6.18 -10.40 -9.25
C THR A 116 -5.40 -11.65 -9.63
N GLY A 117 -4.35 -11.47 -10.40
CA GLY A 117 -3.44 -12.51 -10.92
C GLY A 117 -2.59 -11.98 -12.06
N HIS A 118 -3.08 -10.97 -12.81
CA HIS A 118 -2.36 -10.29 -13.88
C HIS A 118 -1.76 -8.98 -13.39
N SER A 119 -0.57 -8.63 -13.89
CA SER A 119 0.13 -7.39 -13.56
C SER A 119 -0.53 -6.16 -14.20
N SER A 120 -0.24 -4.98 -13.65
CA SER A 120 -0.57 -3.65 -14.19
C SER A 120 -2.07 -3.31 -14.23
N THR A 121 -2.92 -4.06 -13.51
CA THR A 121 -4.38 -3.89 -13.55
C THR A 121 -4.95 -3.06 -12.39
N SER A 122 -4.18 -2.91 -11.31
CA SER A 122 -4.68 -2.37 -10.04
C SER A 122 -5.13 -0.92 -10.13
N ILE A 123 -4.39 -0.07 -10.84
CA ILE A 123 -4.70 1.36 -10.95
C ILE A 123 -5.99 1.58 -11.72
N SER A 124 -6.19 0.88 -12.86
CA SER A 124 -7.44 0.93 -13.62
C SER A 124 -8.64 0.45 -12.80
N ALA A 125 -8.49 -0.65 -12.07
CA ALA A 125 -9.54 -1.18 -11.22
C ALA A 125 -9.87 -0.21 -10.07
N ALA A 126 -8.86 0.39 -9.45
CA ALA A 126 -9.03 1.39 -8.41
C ALA A 126 -9.71 2.66 -8.94
N LEU A 127 -9.30 3.15 -10.10
CA LEU A 127 -9.94 4.29 -10.74
C LEU A 127 -11.42 4.03 -11.01
N GLY A 128 -11.77 2.87 -11.56
CA GLY A 128 -13.17 2.48 -11.77
C GLY A 128 -13.98 2.45 -10.47
N MET A 129 -13.39 1.97 -9.37
CA MET A 129 -14.03 1.98 -8.05
C MET A 129 -14.17 3.40 -7.48
N ALA A 130 -13.18 4.29 -7.68
CA ALA A 130 -13.24 5.68 -7.26
C ALA A 130 -14.34 6.44 -8.01
N VAL A 131 -14.45 6.24 -9.33
CA VAL A 131 -15.54 6.80 -10.14
C VAL A 131 -16.91 6.29 -9.67
N ALA A 132 -17.04 4.97 -9.42
CA ALA A 132 -18.29 4.37 -8.95
C ALA A 132 -18.68 4.88 -7.54
N ARG A 133 -17.70 5.07 -6.64
CA ARG A 133 -17.88 5.70 -5.32
C ARG A 133 -18.49 7.09 -5.47
N ASP A 134 -17.88 7.94 -6.29
CA ASP A 134 -18.33 9.32 -6.48
C ASP A 134 -19.75 9.38 -7.08
N LEU A 135 -20.05 8.52 -8.07
CA LEU A 135 -21.38 8.43 -8.67
C LEU A 135 -22.46 7.98 -7.68
N LYS A 136 -22.09 7.20 -6.68
CA LYS A 136 -22.99 6.75 -5.61
C LYS A 136 -23.06 7.72 -4.43
N GLY A 137 -22.23 8.75 -4.38
CA GLY A 137 -22.11 9.65 -3.23
C GLY A 137 -21.53 8.97 -1.97
N GLU A 138 -20.71 7.91 -2.15
CA GLU A 138 -20.00 7.23 -1.09
C GLU A 138 -18.68 7.97 -0.78
N ASP A 139 -18.11 7.75 0.41
CA ASP A 139 -16.94 8.48 0.94
C ASP A 139 -15.72 7.56 1.22
N ASN A 140 -15.77 6.29 0.84
CA ASN A 140 -14.72 5.34 1.13
C ASN A 140 -13.43 5.62 0.35
N ASN A 141 -12.29 5.27 0.95
CA ASN A 141 -11.01 5.35 0.28
C ASN A 141 -10.83 4.20 -0.72
N VAL A 142 -10.09 4.49 -1.79
CA VAL A 142 -9.71 3.48 -2.79
C VAL A 142 -8.20 3.51 -2.95
N ILE A 143 -7.56 2.37 -2.71
CA ILE A 143 -6.11 2.23 -2.65
C ILE A 143 -5.67 1.16 -3.65
N ALA A 144 -4.74 1.48 -4.54
CA ALA A 144 -4.02 0.54 -5.38
C ALA A 144 -2.61 0.32 -4.82
N VAL A 145 -2.20 -0.95 -4.66
CA VAL A 145 -0.83 -1.31 -4.29
C VAL A 145 -0.21 -2.00 -5.48
N ILE A 146 0.81 -1.38 -6.07
CA ILE A 146 1.47 -1.84 -7.29
C ILE A 146 2.99 -1.93 -7.08
N GLY A 147 3.62 -2.97 -7.61
CA GLY A 147 5.08 -3.12 -7.60
C GLY A 147 5.74 -2.37 -8.75
N ASP A 148 7.03 -2.05 -8.58
CA ASP A 148 7.89 -1.40 -9.57
C ASP A 148 7.91 -2.14 -10.91
N GLY A 149 8.01 -3.47 -10.90
CA GLY A 149 7.94 -4.29 -12.11
C GLY A 149 6.60 -4.18 -12.85
N SER A 150 5.49 -4.16 -12.14
CA SER A 150 4.14 -3.97 -12.72
C SER A 150 3.93 -2.55 -13.25
N MET A 151 4.60 -1.55 -12.67
CA MET A 151 4.54 -0.17 -13.12
C MET A 151 5.17 0.03 -14.51
N THR A 152 6.05 -0.87 -14.96
CA THR A 152 6.64 -0.80 -16.31
C THR A 152 5.68 -1.21 -17.42
N GLY A 153 4.53 -1.77 -17.10
CA GLY A 153 3.52 -2.20 -18.10
C GLY A 153 2.73 -1.02 -18.67
N GLY A 154 2.42 -1.05 -19.98
CA GLY A 154 1.68 0.01 -20.65
C GLY A 154 0.31 0.29 -20.03
N MET A 155 -0.38 -0.75 -19.56
CA MET A 155 -1.70 -0.61 -18.93
C MET A 155 -1.66 0.25 -17.65
N SER A 156 -0.59 0.18 -16.86
CA SER A 156 -0.43 1.03 -15.67
C SER A 156 -0.24 2.50 -16.05
N PHE A 157 0.47 2.78 -17.14
CA PHE A 157 0.64 4.13 -17.68
C PHE A 157 -0.66 4.73 -18.21
N GLU A 158 -1.41 3.96 -18.97
CA GLU A 158 -2.73 4.38 -19.44
C GLU A 158 -3.68 4.70 -18.27
N ALA A 159 -3.62 3.86 -17.22
CA ALA A 159 -4.41 4.06 -16.03
C ALA A 159 -4.01 5.32 -15.25
N LEU A 160 -2.70 5.58 -15.09
CA LEU A 160 -2.20 6.80 -14.45
C LEU A 160 -2.60 8.05 -15.25
N ASN A 161 -2.42 8.02 -16.58
CA ASN A 161 -2.81 9.12 -17.46
C ASN A 161 -4.31 9.44 -17.33
N ASN A 162 -5.16 8.43 -17.36
CA ASN A 162 -6.61 8.61 -17.23
C ASN A 162 -7.01 9.04 -15.80
N ALA A 163 -6.36 8.51 -14.78
CA ALA A 163 -6.62 8.89 -13.39
C ALA A 163 -6.25 10.35 -13.12
N GLY A 164 -5.12 10.80 -13.67
CA GLY A 164 -4.71 12.20 -13.59
C GLY A 164 -5.69 13.16 -14.27
N ASP A 165 -6.20 12.81 -15.45
CA ASP A 165 -7.20 13.62 -16.17
C ASP A 165 -8.53 13.70 -15.40
N LEU A 166 -8.98 12.59 -14.84
CA LEU A 166 -10.25 12.52 -14.12
C LEU A 166 -10.22 13.13 -12.71
N HIS A 167 -9.06 13.40 -12.15
CA HIS A 167 -8.86 13.97 -10.81
C HIS A 167 -9.73 13.29 -9.74
N LYS A 168 -9.78 11.96 -9.74
CA LYS A 168 -10.51 11.19 -8.73
C LYS A 168 -9.65 10.91 -7.52
N LYS A 169 -10.20 11.18 -6.33
CA LYS A 169 -9.51 10.88 -5.07
C LYS A 169 -9.24 9.38 -4.95
N MET A 170 -8.00 8.99 -5.08
CA MET A 170 -7.50 7.63 -4.91
C MET A 170 -6.03 7.67 -4.45
N ILE A 171 -5.59 6.59 -3.84
CA ILE A 171 -4.21 6.44 -3.37
C ILE A 171 -3.54 5.35 -4.20
N VAL A 172 -2.38 5.65 -4.77
CA VAL A 172 -1.53 4.67 -5.44
C VAL A 172 -0.27 4.48 -4.61
N ILE A 173 -0.03 3.27 -4.14
CA ILE A 173 1.16 2.90 -3.38
C ILE A 173 2.08 2.13 -4.32
N LEU A 174 3.17 2.77 -4.72
CA LEU A 174 4.24 2.12 -5.46
C LEU A 174 5.20 1.46 -4.47
N ASN A 175 5.17 0.12 -4.45
CA ASN A 175 6.08 -0.69 -3.65
C ASN A 175 7.30 -1.07 -4.49
N ASP A 176 8.40 -0.38 -4.26
CA ASP A 176 9.68 -0.61 -4.94
C ASP A 176 10.60 -1.41 -4.01
N ASN A 177 10.92 -2.63 -4.39
CA ASN A 177 11.85 -3.51 -3.70
C ASN A 177 13.01 -3.98 -4.61
N GLU A 178 13.15 -3.38 -5.79
CA GLU A 178 14.14 -3.74 -6.83
C GLU A 178 14.06 -5.20 -7.32
N MET A 179 13.05 -5.92 -6.88
CA MET A 179 12.92 -7.35 -7.13
C MET A 179 11.75 -7.63 -8.06
N SER A 180 12.08 -8.08 -9.27
CA SER A 180 11.15 -8.78 -10.13
C SER A 180 11.73 -10.17 -10.48
N ILE A 181 11.03 -10.95 -11.29
CA ILE A 181 11.52 -12.27 -11.77
C ILE A 181 12.85 -12.10 -12.52
N SER A 182 13.03 -10.97 -13.21
CA SER A 182 14.28 -10.53 -13.84
C SER A 182 14.51 -9.06 -13.50
N LYS A 183 15.71 -8.54 -13.80
CA LYS A 183 15.97 -7.09 -13.64
C LYS A 183 14.93 -6.30 -14.41
N ASN A 184 14.35 -5.30 -13.77
CA ASN A 184 13.45 -4.35 -14.43
C ASN A 184 14.21 -3.63 -15.55
N VAL A 185 13.53 -3.40 -16.66
CA VAL A 185 14.09 -2.76 -17.86
C VAL A 185 13.25 -1.55 -18.27
N GLY A 186 13.86 -0.66 -19.02
CA GLY A 186 13.20 0.52 -19.58
C GLY A 186 13.40 1.80 -18.77
N ALA A 187 13.02 2.92 -19.37
CA ALA A 187 13.25 4.25 -18.80
C ALA A 187 12.53 4.46 -17.46
N MET A 188 11.38 3.87 -17.24
CA MET A 188 10.66 3.95 -15.96
C MET A 188 11.45 3.29 -14.83
N SER A 189 12.04 2.13 -15.06
CA SER A 189 12.88 1.47 -14.06
C SER A 189 14.10 2.31 -13.72
N GLN A 190 14.75 2.92 -14.72
CA GLN A 190 15.85 3.85 -14.49
C GLN A 190 15.39 5.07 -13.71
N TYR A 191 14.27 5.67 -14.08
CA TYR A 191 13.69 6.81 -13.38
C TYR A 191 13.40 6.53 -11.91
N LEU A 192 12.80 5.36 -11.57
CA LEU A 192 12.55 4.96 -10.18
C LEU A 192 13.84 4.73 -9.40
N CYS A 193 14.87 4.17 -10.05
CA CYS A 193 16.20 4.03 -9.48
C CYS A 193 16.81 5.41 -9.15
N ASP A 194 16.72 6.36 -10.07
CA ASP A 194 17.25 7.73 -9.91
C ASP A 194 16.49 8.50 -8.80
N LEU A 195 15.17 8.34 -8.70
CA LEU A 195 14.37 8.91 -7.61
C LEU A 195 14.85 8.43 -6.23
N ARG A 196 15.26 7.17 -6.13
CA ARG A 196 15.71 6.57 -4.87
C ARG A 196 17.17 6.92 -4.53
N THR A 197 18.06 6.92 -5.52
CA THR A 197 19.52 6.99 -5.30
C THR A 197 20.09 8.40 -5.43
N GLY A 198 19.36 9.34 -6.04
CA GLY A 198 19.84 10.69 -6.33
C GLY A 198 19.87 11.62 -5.11
N GLU A 199 20.54 12.76 -5.24
CA GLU A 199 20.47 13.87 -4.26
C GLU A 199 19.02 14.31 -4.01
N THR A 200 18.16 14.11 -4.98
CA THR A 200 16.72 14.30 -4.95
C THR A 200 16.06 13.46 -3.84
N TYR A 201 16.51 12.21 -3.62
CA TYR A 201 16.01 11.33 -2.55
C TYR A 201 16.15 11.97 -1.16
N ASN A 202 17.35 12.45 -0.84
CA ASN A 202 17.62 13.06 0.47
C ASN A 202 16.83 14.36 0.66
N LYS A 203 16.62 15.13 -0.41
CA LYS A 203 15.85 16.37 -0.39
C LYS A 203 14.37 16.11 -0.21
N ILE A 204 13.78 15.19 -0.99
CA ILE A 204 12.36 14.78 -0.88
C ILE A 204 12.09 14.18 0.51
N LYS A 205 12.98 13.31 1.01
CA LYS A 205 12.87 12.75 2.35
C LYS A 205 12.81 13.84 3.43
N HIS A 206 13.67 14.83 3.33
CA HIS A 206 13.71 15.98 4.25
C HIS A 206 12.44 16.85 4.15
N ASP A 207 11.92 17.03 2.94
CA ASP A 207 10.72 17.83 2.69
C ASP A 207 9.46 17.13 3.20
N VAL A 208 9.34 15.79 3.01
CA VAL A 208 8.25 14.97 3.58
C VAL A 208 8.33 14.97 5.12
N GLU A 209 9.52 14.85 5.70
CA GLU A 209 9.69 14.95 7.16
C GLU A 209 9.33 16.35 7.70
N GLY A 210 9.66 17.40 6.97
CA GLY A 210 9.30 18.78 7.29
C GLY A 210 7.79 19.00 7.21
N TRP A 211 7.15 18.45 6.19
CA TRP A 211 5.71 18.53 6.00
C TRP A 211 4.96 17.75 7.09
N LEU A 212 5.39 16.52 7.41
CA LEU A 212 4.81 15.72 8.51
C LEU A 212 4.94 16.42 9.87
N LYS A 213 6.07 17.07 10.13
CA LYS A 213 6.27 17.86 11.37
C LYS A 213 5.40 19.12 11.44
N SER A 214 4.94 19.64 10.28
CA SER A 214 4.04 20.79 10.24
C SER A 214 2.56 20.43 10.44
N LEU A 215 2.23 19.13 10.36
CA LEU A 215 0.92 18.58 10.69
C LEU A 215 0.85 18.39 12.22
N ASP A 216 0.49 19.45 12.92
CA ASP A 216 0.16 19.33 14.35
C ASP A 216 -1.20 18.61 14.46
N PHE A 217 -1.22 17.42 15.10
CA PHE A 217 -2.40 16.54 15.18
C PHE A 217 -3.53 17.08 16.10
N GLY A 218 -3.61 18.40 16.27
CA GLY A 218 -4.66 19.09 17.00
C GLY A 218 -5.42 20.07 16.11
N THR A 219 -6.69 19.82 15.87
CA THR A 219 -7.79 20.71 15.39
C THR A 219 -7.57 21.67 14.19
N ASP A 220 -6.36 21.87 13.68
CA ASP A 220 -6.04 22.81 12.59
C ASP A 220 -5.52 22.16 11.29
N VAL A 221 -5.84 20.90 11.05
CA VAL A 221 -5.36 20.14 9.87
C VAL A 221 -5.75 20.81 8.54
N LEU A 222 -6.94 21.39 8.46
CA LEU A 222 -7.42 22.05 7.24
C LEU A 222 -6.64 23.35 6.92
N ASN A 223 -6.28 24.14 7.93
CA ASN A 223 -5.51 25.37 7.76
C ASN A 223 -4.02 25.10 7.46
N ALA A 224 -3.47 23.99 7.94
CA ALA A 224 -2.11 23.57 7.64
C ALA A 224 -1.96 23.12 6.16
N ILE A 225 -2.97 22.43 5.61
CA ILE A 225 -3.00 22.00 4.20
C ILE A 225 -3.02 23.22 3.25
N GLU A 226 -3.76 24.28 3.55
CA GLU A 226 -3.77 25.48 2.72
C GLU A 226 -2.46 26.28 2.80
N ARG A 227 -1.81 26.36 3.97
CA ARG A 227 -0.49 27.01 4.11
C ARG A 227 0.61 26.27 3.38
N VAL A 228 0.55 24.93 3.32
CA VAL A 228 1.51 24.10 2.59
C VAL A 228 1.34 24.24 1.07
N LYS A 229 0.11 24.42 0.56
CA LYS A 229 -0.12 24.74 -0.87
C LYS A 229 0.65 25.99 -1.36
N GLY A 230 0.89 26.96 -0.47
CA GLY A 230 1.63 28.19 -0.79
C GLY A 230 3.16 28.03 -0.72
N SER A 231 3.68 27.19 0.17
CA SER A 231 5.11 27.12 0.48
C SER A 231 5.87 26.07 -0.36
N VAL A 232 5.20 25.02 -0.84
CA VAL A 232 5.81 23.93 -1.64
C VAL A 232 6.11 24.35 -3.09
N LYS A 233 5.53 25.45 -3.55
CA LYS A 233 5.70 25.96 -4.92
C LYS A 233 7.10 26.50 -5.25
N TYR A 234 8.00 26.61 -4.29
CA TYR A 234 9.32 27.24 -4.45
C TYR A 234 10.54 26.31 -4.30
N LEU A 235 10.33 25.04 -4.02
CA LEU A 235 11.45 24.08 -4.03
C LEU A 235 11.50 23.44 -5.42
N MET A 236 12.51 23.79 -6.20
CA MET A 236 12.87 23.12 -7.46
C MET A 236 13.30 21.68 -7.17
N VAL A 237 12.33 20.83 -6.84
CA VAL A 237 12.46 19.39 -7.06
C VAL A 237 12.11 19.21 -8.54
N PRO A 238 12.89 18.47 -9.34
CA PRO A 238 12.40 18.05 -10.65
C PRO A 238 11.06 17.38 -10.41
N SER A 239 9.98 17.95 -10.98
CA SER A 239 8.64 17.41 -10.81
C SER A 239 8.68 15.95 -11.16
N SER A 240 8.23 15.09 -10.23
CA SER A 240 8.20 13.67 -10.52
C SER A 240 7.23 13.45 -11.69
N VAL A 241 7.47 12.46 -12.51
CA VAL A 241 6.53 12.11 -13.60
C VAL A 241 5.11 11.92 -13.09
N PHE A 242 4.96 11.52 -11.82
CA PHE A 242 3.65 11.36 -11.18
C PHE A 242 2.94 12.69 -10.93
N GLU A 243 3.69 13.75 -10.59
CA GLU A 243 3.14 15.10 -10.40
C GLU A 243 2.71 15.73 -11.74
N GLU A 244 3.50 15.51 -12.79
CA GLU A 244 3.12 15.92 -14.15
C GLU A 244 1.84 15.19 -14.63
N LEU A 245 1.61 13.97 -14.15
CA LEU A 245 0.38 13.22 -14.38
C LEU A 245 -0.75 13.60 -13.42
N GLY A 246 -0.60 14.64 -12.59
CA GLY A 246 -1.66 15.13 -11.71
C GLY A 246 -1.77 14.45 -10.36
N PHE A 247 -0.80 13.60 -9.97
CA PHE A 247 -0.74 12.99 -8.65
C PHE A 247 0.12 13.82 -7.70
N LYS A 248 -0.24 13.82 -6.42
CA LYS A 248 0.66 14.32 -5.39
C LYS A 248 1.59 13.20 -4.93
N TYR A 249 2.89 13.40 -5.09
CA TYR A 249 3.89 12.42 -4.67
C TYR A 249 4.23 12.58 -3.19
N LEU A 250 4.10 11.49 -2.42
CA LEU A 250 4.42 11.40 -1.00
C LEU A 250 5.46 10.29 -0.80
N GLY A 251 6.72 10.62 -0.97
CA GLY A 251 7.78 9.60 -0.86
C GLY A 251 9.15 10.14 -1.23
N PRO A 252 10.16 9.27 -1.27
CA PRO A 252 10.10 7.86 -0.88
C PRO A 252 10.09 7.65 0.63
N ILE A 253 9.51 6.51 1.07
CA ILE A 253 9.33 6.16 2.46
C ILE A 253 9.86 4.74 2.65
N ASP A 254 10.58 4.51 3.76
CA ASP A 254 10.98 3.16 4.14
C ASP A 254 9.75 2.30 4.43
N GLY A 255 9.51 1.30 3.56
CA GLY A 255 8.39 0.37 3.66
C GLY A 255 8.43 -0.55 4.90
N HIS A 256 9.53 -0.54 5.66
CA HIS A 256 9.69 -1.26 6.92
C HIS A 256 9.59 -0.35 8.17
N ASP A 257 9.57 0.96 7.99
CA ASP A 257 9.31 1.90 9.09
C ASP A 257 7.80 2.05 9.31
N LEU A 258 7.27 1.24 10.21
CA LEU A 258 5.84 1.21 10.54
C LEU A 258 5.32 2.57 11.04
N ASN A 259 6.14 3.32 11.79
CA ASN A 259 5.73 4.63 12.29
C ASN A 259 5.53 5.63 11.13
N LYS A 260 6.51 5.69 10.22
CA LYS A 260 6.43 6.54 9.02
C LYS A 260 5.29 6.14 8.09
N LEU A 261 5.06 4.84 7.90
CA LEU A 261 3.95 4.35 7.11
C LEU A 261 2.61 4.80 7.68
N LEU A 262 2.41 4.71 9.00
CA LEU A 262 1.19 5.17 9.65
C LEU A 262 0.98 6.68 9.48
N GLU A 263 2.02 7.50 9.72
CA GLU A 263 1.96 8.95 9.54
C GLU A 263 1.57 9.33 8.11
N VAL A 264 2.26 8.75 7.11
CA VAL A 264 2.03 9.13 5.70
C VAL A 264 0.69 8.61 5.17
N LEU A 265 0.28 7.40 5.53
CA LEU A 265 -1.00 6.85 5.10
C LEU A 265 -2.18 7.62 5.72
N GLU A 266 -2.05 8.04 6.98
CA GLU A 266 -3.07 8.90 7.61
C GLU A 266 -3.13 10.26 6.92
N ALA A 267 -1.97 10.86 6.62
CA ALA A 267 -1.92 12.12 5.87
C ALA A 267 -2.51 11.98 4.45
N ALA A 268 -2.23 10.85 3.75
CA ALA A 268 -2.75 10.59 2.40
C ALA A 268 -4.28 10.54 2.33
N LYS A 269 -4.97 10.17 3.42
CA LYS A 269 -6.45 10.21 3.49
C LYS A 269 -7.02 11.61 3.29
N HIS A 270 -6.25 12.63 3.64
CA HIS A 270 -6.68 14.04 3.63
C HIS A 270 -6.14 14.83 2.42
N VAL A 271 -5.41 14.17 1.54
CA VAL A 271 -4.98 14.76 0.25
C VAL A 271 -6.09 14.56 -0.77
N ASP A 272 -6.48 15.66 -1.44
CA ASP A 272 -7.42 15.66 -2.56
C ASP A 272 -6.70 15.39 -3.87
#